data_dc1aa0b9c657644134a1392d2c5b35a8
#
_entry.id   dc1aa0b9c657644134a1392d2c5b35a8
#
_cell.length_a   1.000
_cell.length_b   1.000
_cell.length_c   1.000
_cell.angle_alpha   90.00
_cell.angle_beta   90.00
_cell.angle_gamma   90.00
#
_symmetry.space_group_name_H-M   'P 1'
#
loop_
_entity.id
_entity.type
_entity.pdbx_description
1 polymer ?
#
loop_
_entity_poly.entity_id
_entity_poly.type
_entity_poly.pdbx_seq_one_letter_code
_entity_poly.pdbx_strand_id
1 'polypeptide(L)'
;KTYQAVRRLSARAKFAITGTPLENSLMDLWSLLSIVAPGLHPRPAVFKDQWAKPIENAGDAERLAALRRRIRPLMLRRTKEAVATELPPKMEQVLTVDLHPRHRAVYDRHLQRERQRLLGLIDDLNGNRIAILRALTVLRQMSLDPSLVDESYAGLAASAKVDALVEQLTELSQEGHRALVFSQFTGFLSIVRARLEAEGIAYEYLDGSTRN
;
A
#
# COMPACT_ATOMS: atom_id res chain seq x y z
N LYS A 1 -4.86 9.48 19.92
CA LYS A 1 -4.91 10.91 20.38
C LYS A 1 -5.62 11.78 19.33
N THR A 2 -5.23 11.78 18.05
CA THR A 2 -5.78 12.63 16.98
C THR A 2 -7.30 12.48 16.80
N TYR A 3 -7.82 11.24 16.70
CA TYR A 3 -9.25 10.96 16.59
C TYR A 3 -10.07 11.64 17.69
N GLN A 4 -9.63 11.53 18.95
CA GLN A 4 -10.33 12.13 20.10
C GLN A 4 -10.32 13.66 20.05
N ALA A 5 -9.24 14.26 19.58
CA ALA A 5 -9.15 15.70 19.40
C ALA A 5 -10.12 16.20 18.33
N VAL A 6 -10.14 15.56 17.15
CA VAL A 6 -11.06 15.90 16.05
C VAL A 6 -12.52 15.73 16.45
N ARG A 7 -12.85 14.65 17.17
CA ARG A 7 -14.21 14.41 17.65
C ARG A 7 -14.74 15.52 18.56
N ARG A 8 -13.85 16.13 19.37
CA ARG A 8 -14.19 17.22 20.33
C ARG A 8 -14.38 18.58 19.68
N LEU A 9 -14.00 18.76 18.42
CA LEU A 9 -14.22 20.03 17.73
C LEU A 9 -15.71 20.39 17.76
N SER A 10 -16.02 21.60 18.18
CA SER A 10 -17.38 22.16 18.15
C SER A 10 -17.60 22.82 16.82
N ALA A 11 -18.58 22.35 16.04
CA ALA A 11 -18.97 22.94 14.77
C ALA A 11 -20.44 22.63 14.46
N ARG A 12 -21.12 23.53 13.74
CA ARG A 12 -22.49 23.31 13.29
C ARG A 12 -22.65 22.12 12.34
N ALA A 13 -21.67 21.94 11.46
CA ALA A 13 -21.59 20.80 10.55
C ALA A 13 -20.13 20.30 10.48
N LYS A 14 -19.95 19.01 10.28
CA LYS A 14 -18.64 18.37 10.12
C LYS A 14 -18.66 17.53 8.87
N PHE A 15 -17.65 17.69 8.05
CA PHE A 15 -17.44 16.90 6.84
C PHE A 15 -16.09 16.19 6.93
N ALA A 16 -16.06 14.91 6.54
CA ALA A 16 -14.84 14.14 6.39
C ALA A 16 -14.59 13.94 4.89
N ILE A 17 -13.48 14.47 4.38
CA ILE A 17 -13.06 14.32 2.99
C ILE A 17 -11.91 13.33 2.98
N THR A 18 -12.09 12.20 2.29
CA THR A 18 -11.09 11.13 2.18
C THR A 18 -11.24 10.39 0.86
N GLY A 19 -10.14 9.92 0.30
CA GLY A 19 -10.13 9.01 -0.85
C GLY A 19 -10.45 7.56 -0.47
N THR A 20 -10.21 7.20 0.81
CA THR A 20 -10.31 5.82 1.32
C THR A 20 -11.10 5.80 2.64
N PRO A 21 -12.43 5.90 2.60
CA PRO A 21 -13.25 5.87 3.81
C PRO A 21 -13.23 4.51 4.53
N LEU A 22 -12.76 3.47 3.86
CA LEU A 22 -12.66 2.10 4.34
C LEU A 22 -11.38 1.49 3.79
N GLU A 23 -10.35 1.35 4.62
CA GLU A 23 -9.08 0.75 4.22
C GLU A 23 -8.96 -0.70 4.72
N ASN A 24 -9.04 -0.89 6.02
CA ASN A 24 -8.76 -2.18 6.65
C ASN A 24 -10.00 -2.80 7.33
N SER A 25 -10.90 -1.97 7.85
CA SER A 25 -12.07 -2.46 8.57
C SER A 25 -13.24 -1.48 8.56
N LEU A 26 -14.46 -2.00 8.81
CA LEU A 26 -15.64 -1.17 9.03
C LEU A 26 -15.51 -0.24 10.25
N MET A 27 -14.55 -0.51 11.14
CA MET A 27 -14.26 0.39 12.26
C MET A 27 -13.63 1.70 11.81
N ASP A 28 -12.94 1.73 10.65
CA ASP A 28 -12.42 2.98 10.06
C ASP A 28 -13.60 3.86 9.63
N LEU A 29 -14.58 3.26 8.95
CA LEU A 29 -15.85 3.92 8.59
C LEU A 29 -16.61 4.41 9.83
N TRP A 30 -16.70 3.57 10.90
CA TRP A 30 -17.31 3.97 12.15
C TRP A 30 -16.62 5.22 12.74
N SER A 31 -15.31 5.27 12.67
CA SER A 31 -14.54 6.41 13.19
C SER A 31 -14.91 7.70 12.47
N LEU A 32 -15.04 7.70 11.16
CA LEU A 32 -15.49 8.82 10.37
C LEU A 32 -16.94 9.21 10.70
N LEU A 33 -17.85 8.25 10.71
CA LEU A 33 -19.26 8.47 11.04
C LEU A 33 -19.44 9.05 12.46
N SER A 34 -18.62 8.62 13.43
CA SER A 34 -18.67 9.13 14.79
C SER A 34 -18.26 10.61 14.92
N ILE A 35 -17.56 11.15 13.93
CA ILE A 35 -17.17 12.56 13.83
C ILE A 35 -18.26 13.36 13.12
N VAL A 36 -18.73 12.90 11.96
CA VAL A 36 -19.65 13.65 11.09
C VAL A 36 -21.11 13.46 11.49
N ALA A 37 -21.47 12.31 12.04
CA ALA A 37 -22.83 11.97 12.48
C ALA A 37 -22.80 11.22 13.84
N PRO A 38 -22.42 11.87 14.94
CA PRO A 38 -22.11 11.22 16.22
C PRO A 38 -23.28 10.46 16.86
N GLY A 39 -24.52 10.73 16.44
CA GLY A 39 -25.73 10.06 16.93
C GLY A 39 -26.07 8.75 16.19
N LEU A 40 -25.53 8.55 14.99
CA LEU A 40 -25.92 7.40 14.15
C LEU A 40 -25.48 6.05 14.72
N HIS A 41 -24.25 5.96 15.21
CA HIS A 41 -23.66 4.77 15.82
C HIS A 41 -22.83 5.20 17.05
N PRO A 42 -23.47 5.51 18.19
CA PRO A 42 -22.79 6.18 19.31
C PRO A 42 -21.78 5.30 20.05
N ARG A 43 -21.93 3.97 20.00
CA ARG A 43 -21.10 3.00 20.75
C ARG A 43 -20.29 2.11 19.80
N PRO A 44 -18.94 2.17 19.87
CA PRO A 44 -18.06 1.39 18.98
C PRO A 44 -18.22 -0.11 19.15
N ALA A 45 -18.40 -0.61 20.39
CA ALA A 45 -18.58 -2.03 20.65
C ALA A 45 -19.86 -2.57 19.99
N VAL A 46 -20.95 -1.84 20.09
CA VAL A 46 -22.23 -2.22 19.45
C VAL A 46 -22.09 -2.23 17.92
N PHE A 47 -21.43 -1.23 17.36
CA PHE A 47 -21.20 -1.21 15.92
C PHE A 47 -20.32 -2.39 15.47
N LYS A 48 -19.27 -2.70 16.22
CA LYS A 48 -18.39 -3.84 15.96
C LYS A 48 -19.15 -5.15 15.97
N ASP A 49 -20.00 -5.38 16.97
CA ASP A 49 -20.71 -6.66 17.15
C ASP A 49 -21.90 -6.79 16.18
N GLN A 50 -22.62 -5.71 15.92
CA GLN A 50 -23.82 -5.77 15.09
C GLN A 50 -23.52 -5.65 13.59
N TRP A 51 -22.44 -4.94 13.19
CA TRP A 51 -22.13 -4.64 11.81
C TRP A 51 -20.78 -5.20 11.37
N ALA A 52 -19.68 -4.79 12.04
CA ALA A 52 -18.34 -5.12 11.54
C ALA A 52 -18.10 -6.63 11.53
N LYS A 53 -18.21 -7.31 12.65
CA LYS A 53 -17.96 -8.76 12.74
C LYS A 53 -18.82 -9.60 11.79
N PRO A 54 -20.17 -9.43 11.73
CA PRO A 54 -20.99 -10.22 10.83
C PRO A 54 -20.66 -9.98 9.36
N ILE A 55 -20.39 -8.74 8.99
CA ILE A 55 -20.09 -8.40 7.59
C ILE A 55 -18.67 -8.87 7.19
N GLU A 56 -17.67 -8.61 8.05
CA GLU A 56 -16.27 -8.91 7.72
C GLU A 56 -15.93 -10.40 7.88
N ASN A 57 -16.46 -11.06 8.89
CA ASN A 57 -16.09 -12.44 9.21
C ASN A 57 -17.05 -13.48 8.61
N ALA A 58 -18.35 -13.14 8.54
CA ALA A 58 -19.38 -14.07 8.06
C ALA A 58 -19.93 -13.72 6.67
N GLY A 59 -19.49 -12.60 6.07
CA GLY A 59 -19.95 -12.19 4.74
C GLY A 59 -21.45 -11.85 4.67
N ASP A 60 -22.06 -11.38 5.77
CA ASP A 60 -23.50 -11.10 5.89
C ASP A 60 -23.93 -9.99 4.93
N ALA A 61 -24.46 -10.41 3.76
CA ALA A 61 -24.88 -9.52 2.69
C ALA A 61 -26.10 -8.67 3.05
N GLU A 62 -27.00 -9.19 3.86
CA GLU A 62 -28.20 -8.44 4.29
C GLU A 62 -27.82 -7.29 5.23
N ARG A 63 -26.95 -7.55 6.17
CA ARG A 63 -26.41 -6.51 7.06
C ARG A 63 -25.60 -5.48 6.29
N LEU A 64 -24.79 -5.90 5.34
CA LEU A 64 -24.06 -4.98 4.46
C LEU A 64 -25.03 -4.07 3.70
N ALA A 65 -26.09 -4.62 3.12
CA ALA A 65 -27.13 -3.85 2.42
C ALA A 65 -27.86 -2.89 3.38
N ALA A 66 -28.18 -3.33 4.58
CA ALA A 66 -28.81 -2.48 5.59
C ALA A 66 -27.89 -1.33 6.06
N LEU A 67 -26.60 -1.61 6.28
CA LEU A 67 -25.63 -0.57 6.62
C LEU A 67 -25.49 0.45 5.48
N ARG A 68 -25.36 -0.01 4.23
CA ARG A 68 -25.28 0.86 3.05
C ARG A 68 -26.50 1.79 2.93
N ARG A 69 -27.71 1.28 3.15
CA ARG A 69 -28.92 2.11 3.16
C ARG A 69 -28.87 3.19 4.24
N ARG A 70 -28.39 2.86 5.43
CA ARG A 70 -28.27 3.83 6.55
C ARG A 70 -27.29 4.95 6.31
N ILE A 71 -26.14 4.64 5.71
CA ILE A 71 -25.06 5.62 5.52
C ILE A 71 -25.20 6.39 4.21
N ARG A 72 -25.99 5.89 3.24
CA ARG A 72 -26.17 6.52 1.94
C ARG A 72 -26.51 8.01 1.98
N PRO A 73 -27.39 8.51 2.86
CA PRO A 73 -27.70 9.94 2.94
C PRO A 73 -26.53 10.79 3.48
N LEU A 74 -25.53 10.17 4.11
CA LEU A 74 -24.40 10.83 4.77
C LEU A 74 -23.09 10.67 3.99
N MET A 75 -23.11 9.96 2.86
CA MET A 75 -21.90 9.63 2.11
C MET A 75 -22.10 9.96 0.63
N LEU A 76 -21.21 10.77 0.09
CA LEU A 76 -21.10 11.03 -1.33
C LEU A 76 -19.80 10.41 -1.87
N ARG A 77 -19.90 9.47 -2.78
CA ARG A 77 -18.77 8.90 -3.49
C ARG A 77 -18.86 9.23 -4.97
N ARG A 78 -17.86 9.93 -5.46
CA ARG A 78 -17.69 10.23 -6.89
C ARG A 78 -16.41 9.53 -7.38
N THR A 79 -16.52 8.71 -8.40
CA THR A 79 -15.36 8.10 -9.04
C THR A 79 -14.86 9.02 -10.17
N LYS A 80 -13.61 8.87 -10.58
CA LYS A 80 -13.03 9.65 -11.69
C LYS A 80 -13.83 9.43 -12.98
N GLU A 81 -14.20 8.19 -13.26
CA GLU A 81 -14.97 7.80 -14.45
C GLU A 81 -16.35 8.48 -14.50
N ALA A 82 -16.94 8.76 -13.34
CA ALA A 82 -18.26 9.38 -13.26
C ALA A 82 -18.22 10.92 -13.40
N VAL A 83 -17.09 11.57 -13.08
CA VAL A 83 -17.01 13.05 -13.03
C VAL A 83 -16.03 13.65 -14.03
N ALA A 84 -15.07 12.88 -14.51
CA ALA A 84 -14.02 13.31 -15.46
C ALA A 84 -14.09 12.43 -16.71
N THR A 85 -15.20 12.55 -17.44
CA THR A 85 -15.49 11.75 -18.64
C THR A 85 -14.56 12.04 -19.81
N GLU A 86 -13.86 13.18 -19.76
CA GLU A 86 -12.85 13.57 -20.74
C GLU A 86 -11.51 12.87 -20.57
N LEU A 87 -11.28 12.20 -19.44
CA LEU A 87 -10.03 11.48 -19.23
C LEU A 87 -10.00 10.18 -20.04
N PRO A 88 -8.85 9.87 -20.66
CA PRO A 88 -8.69 8.59 -21.33
C PRO A 88 -8.79 7.43 -20.34
N PRO A 89 -9.16 6.22 -20.79
CA PRO A 89 -9.22 5.07 -19.93
C PRO A 89 -7.84 4.76 -19.34
N LYS A 90 -7.83 4.30 -18.08
CA LYS A 90 -6.60 3.85 -17.42
C LYS A 90 -6.07 2.61 -18.14
N MET A 91 -4.84 2.65 -18.60
CA MET A 91 -4.12 1.48 -19.09
C MET A 91 -3.20 0.94 -17.99
N GLU A 92 -3.25 -0.37 -17.76
CA GLU A 92 -2.35 -1.06 -16.84
C GLU A 92 -1.49 -2.04 -17.64
N GLN A 93 -0.18 -1.94 -17.45
CA GLN A 93 0.78 -2.83 -18.07
C GLN A 93 1.66 -3.45 -17.00
N VAL A 94 1.85 -4.77 -17.07
CA VAL A 94 2.75 -5.52 -16.18
C VAL A 94 4.04 -5.79 -16.93
N LEU A 95 5.13 -5.19 -16.46
CA LEU A 95 6.46 -5.49 -16.96
C LEU A 95 7.08 -6.60 -16.10
N THR A 96 7.36 -7.73 -16.72
CA THR A 96 8.08 -8.84 -16.09
C THR A 96 9.56 -8.75 -16.43
N VAL A 97 10.40 -8.72 -15.39
CA VAL A 97 11.86 -8.61 -15.54
C VAL A 97 12.52 -9.82 -14.92
N ASP A 98 13.36 -10.51 -15.68
CA ASP A 98 14.15 -11.62 -15.17
C ASP A 98 15.32 -11.12 -14.31
N LEU A 99 15.55 -11.79 -13.20
CA LEU A 99 16.69 -11.48 -12.33
C LEU A 99 18.01 -11.92 -13.00
N HIS A 100 19.03 -11.09 -12.85
CA HIS A 100 20.39 -11.51 -13.24
C HIS A 100 20.77 -12.86 -12.59
N PRO A 101 21.47 -13.78 -13.26
CA PRO A 101 21.73 -15.14 -12.75
C PRO A 101 22.34 -15.20 -11.34
N ARG A 102 23.28 -14.30 -11.02
CA ARG A 102 23.89 -14.21 -9.69
C ARG A 102 22.87 -13.76 -8.63
N HIS A 103 22.04 -12.76 -8.96
CA HIS A 103 20.95 -12.31 -8.10
C HIS A 103 19.93 -13.43 -7.87
N ARG A 104 19.54 -14.15 -8.94
CA ARG A 104 18.62 -15.28 -8.89
C ARG A 104 19.13 -16.35 -7.94
N ALA A 105 20.40 -16.74 -8.04
CA ALA A 105 20.99 -17.76 -7.18
C ALA A 105 20.94 -17.39 -5.69
N VAL A 106 21.16 -16.12 -5.35
CA VAL A 106 21.04 -15.63 -3.97
C VAL A 106 19.58 -15.62 -3.52
N TYR A 107 18.67 -15.12 -4.36
CA TYR A 107 17.23 -15.11 -4.09
C TYR A 107 16.70 -16.51 -3.82
N ASP A 108 16.98 -17.48 -4.69
CA ASP A 108 16.50 -18.86 -4.57
C ASP A 108 17.03 -19.54 -3.30
N ARG A 109 18.26 -19.25 -2.88
CA ARG A 109 18.83 -19.74 -1.61
C ARG A 109 18.04 -19.19 -0.41
N HIS A 110 17.74 -17.90 -0.41
CA HIS A 110 16.94 -17.28 0.64
C HIS A 110 15.49 -17.78 0.64
N LEU A 111 14.90 -17.94 -0.55
CA LEU A 111 13.56 -18.51 -0.70
C LEU A 111 13.46 -19.90 -0.10
N GLN A 112 14.43 -20.79 -0.38
CA GLN A 112 14.44 -22.14 0.20
C GLN A 112 14.59 -22.10 1.73
N ARG A 113 15.47 -21.24 2.25
CA ARG A 113 15.66 -21.07 3.70
C ARG A 113 14.36 -20.60 4.38
N GLU A 114 13.72 -19.56 3.85
CA GLU A 114 12.49 -19.04 4.42
C GLU A 114 11.33 -20.02 4.26
N ARG A 115 11.26 -20.75 3.14
CA ARG A 115 10.27 -21.82 2.94
C ARG A 115 10.40 -22.92 4.00
N GLN A 116 11.60 -23.42 4.25
CA GLN A 116 11.84 -24.43 5.29
C GLN A 116 11.47 -23.90 6.67
N ARG A 117 11.83 -22.65 6.98
CA ARG A 117 11.48 -22.01 8.23
C ARG A 117 9.96 -21.86 8.42
N LEU A 118 9.24 -21.49 7.37
CA LEU A 118 7.80 -21.26 7.42
C LEU A 118 7.00 -22.57 7.46
N LEU A 119 7.50 -23.70 6.92
CA LEU A 119 6.81 -24.98 6.97
C LEU A 119 6.46 -25.42 8.39
N GLY A 120 7.28 -25.07 9.39
CA GLY A 120 6.97 -25.33 10.80
C GLY A 120 6.07 -24.28 11.48
N LEU A 121 5.67 -23.21 10.77
CA LEU A 121 4.90 -22.09 11.34
C LEU A 121 3.48 -22.00 10.77
N ILE A 122 3.17 -22.75 9.71
CA ILE A 122 1.90 -22.67 8.97
C ILE A 122 0.73 -23.21 9.81
N ASP A 123 0.99 -24.15 10.71
CA ASP A 123 -0.05 -24.77 11.55
C ASP A 123 -0.69 -23.78 12.53
N ASP A 124 0.01 -22.72 12.91
CA ASP A 124 -0.54 -21.61 13.70
C ASP A 124 -0.27 -20.25 13.01
N LEU A 125 -1.08 -19.92 12.03
CA LEU A 125 -0.99 -18.67 11.27
C LEU A 125 -1.16 -17.42 12.15
N ASN A 126 -1.99 -17.49 13.18
CA ASN A 126 -2.28 -16.33 14.05
C ASN A 126 -1.11 -16.04 15.00
N GLY A 127 -0.52 -17.07 15.62
CA GLY A 127 0.63 -16.94 16.50
C GLY A 127 1.90 -16.55 15.75
N ASN A 128 2.03 -17.00 14.49
CA ASN A 128 3.25 -16.80 13.68
C ASN A 128 3.14 -15.68 12.64
N ARG A 129 2.06 -14.90 12.65
CA ARG A 129 1.77 -13.87 11.65
C ARG A 129 2.93 -12.89 11.42
N ILE A 130 3.60 -12.44 12.49
CA ILE A 130 4.71 -11.50 12.41
C ILE A 130 5.92 -12.14 11.74
N ALA A 131 6.23 -13.40 12.05
CA ALA A 131 7.34 -14.13 11.44
C ALA A 131 7.11 -14.34 9.93
N ILE A 132 5.89 -14.70 9.54
CA ILE A 132 5.48 -14.86 8.14
C ILE A 132 5.59 -13.53 7.38
N LEU A 133 5.07 -12.43 7.94
CA LEU A 133 5.16 -11.11 7.32
C LEU A 133 6.61 -10.66 7.16
N ARG A 134 7.47 -10.95 8.14
CA ARG A 134 8.90 -10.66 8.06
C ARG A 134 9.58 -11.43 6.93
N ALA A 135 9.32 -12.73 6.82
CA ALA A 135 9.87 -13.57 5.74
C ALA A 135 9.44 -13.06 4.35
N LEU A 136 8.15 -12.75 4.20
CA LEU A 136 7.63 -12.16 2.95
C LEU A 136 8.28 -10.80 2.64
N THR A 137 8.50 -9.96 3.66
CA THR A 137 9.17 -8.67 3.49
C THR A 137 10.60 -8.84 3.01
N VAL A 138 11.37 -9.76 3.63
CA VAL A 138 12.73 -10.09 3.22
C VAL A 138 12.77 -10.59 1.77
N LEU A 139 11.89 -11.51 1.39
CA LEU A 139 11.84 -12.03 0.02
C LEU A 139 11.47 -10.94 -1.00
N ARG A 140 10.58 -10.03 -0.65
CA ARG A 140 10.23 -8.87 -1.50
C ARG A 140 11.42 -7.92 -1.66
N GLN A 141 12.16 -7.61 -0.60
CA GLN A 141 13.38 -6.83 -0.67
C GLN A 141 14.45 -7.53 -1.51
N MET A 142 14.69 -8.82 -1.25
CA MET A 142 15.61 -9.64 -2.04
C MET A 142 15.26 -9.67 -3.53
N SER A 143 13.98 -9.65 -3.89
CA SER A 143 13.55 -9.62 -5.30
C SER A 143 13.79 -8.28 -5.98
N LEU A 144 13.96 -7.20 -5.22
CA LEU A 144 14.29 -5.86 -5.73
C LEU A 144 15.81 -5.71 -5.85
N ASP A 145 16.51 -5.84 -4.74
CA ASP A 145 17.96 -5.81 -4.66
C ASP A 145 18.43 -6.54 -3.38
N PRO A 146 19.35 -7.52 -3.47
CA PRO A 146 19.83 -8.26 -2.32
C PRO A 146 20.49 -7.40 -1.25
N SER A 147 21.11 -6.28 -1.61
CA SER A 147 21.75 -5.36 -0.67
C SER A 147 20.79 -4.72 0.32
N LEU A 148 19.48 -4.71 0.02
CA LEU A 148 18.45 -4.24 0.95
C LEU A 148 18.29 -5.14 2.19
N VAL A 149 18.76 -6.37 2.10
CA VAL A 149 18.67 -7.36 3.19
C VAL A 149 20.02 -7.54 3.86
N ASP A 150 21.10 -7.56 3.07
CA ASP A 150 22.47 -7.73 3.56
C ASP A 150 23.42 -6.94 2.66
N GLU A 151 24.08 -5.96 3.24
CA GLU A 151 24.99 -5.04 2.55
C GLU A 151 26.20 -5.76 1.89
N SER A 152 26.53 -6.97 2.35
CA SER A 152 27.57 -7.80 1.72
C SER A 152 27.24 -8.18 0.26
N TYR A 153 25.99 -8.05 -0.15
CA TYR A 153 25.56 -8.25 -1.54
C TYR A 153 25.65 -6.97 -2.39
N ALA A 154 26.11 -5.85 -1.84
CA ALA A 154 26.30 -4.63 -2.64
C ALA A 154 27.26 -4.90 -3.81
N GLY A 155 26.84 -4.53 -5.03
CA GLY A 155 27.62 -4.77 -6.25
C GLY A 155 27.68 -6.23 -6.72
N LEU A 156 26.90 -7.14 -6.15
CA LEU A 156 26.84 -8.54 -6.58
C LEU A 156 26.47 -8.70 -8.05
N ALA A 157 25.51 -7.90 -8.51
CA ALA A 157 25.07 -7.80 -9.89
C ALA A 157 24.32 -6.46 -10.10
N ALA A 158 24.25 -6.00 -11.35
CA ALA A 158 23.34 -4.92 -11.67
C ALA A 158 21.88 -5.33 -11.38
N SER A 159 21.10 -4.41 -10.84
CA SER A 159 19.69 -4.66 -10.58
C SER A 159 18.91 -4.59 -11.88
N ALA A 160 18.54 -5.74 -12.44
CA ALA A 160 17.78 -5.80 -13.69
C ALA A 160 16.49 -4.97 -13.65
N LYS A 161 15.87 -4.84 -12.46
CA LYS A 161 14.68 -3.99 -12.28
C LYS A 161 15.00 -2.50 -12.34
N VAL A 162 16.14 -2.09 -11.80
CA VAL A 162 16.59 -0.69 -11.88
C VAL A 162 16.98 -0.37 -13.32
N ASP A 163 17.69 -1.28 -14.00
CA ASP A 163 18.07 -1.09 -15.40
C ASP A 163 16.84 -0.93 -16.29
N ALA A 164 15.85 -1.83 -16.18
CA ALA A 164 14.59 -1.72 -16.93
C ALA A 164 13.80 -0.45 -16.60
N LEU A 165 13.80 0.00 -15.34
CA LEU A 165 13.16 1.25 -14.93
C LEU A 165 13.85 2.46 -15.55
N VAL A 166 15.19 2.51 -15.51
CA VAL A 166 15.98 3.63 -16.05
C VAL A 166 15.83 3.72 -17.57
N GLU A 167 15.81 2.58 -18.26
CA GLU A 167 15.54 2.53 -19.69
C GLU A 167 14.19 3.18 -20.03
N GLN A 168 13.11 2.76 -19.35
CA GLN A 168 11.77 3.35 -19.55
C GLN A 168 11.72 4.84 -19.20
N LEU A 169 12.37 5.26 -18.10
CA LEU A 169 12.38 6.66 -17.70
C LEU A 169 13.15 7.53 -18.70
N THR A 170 14.21 6.99 -19.31
CA THR A 170 14.97 7.67 -20.34
C THR A 170 14.12 7.90 -21.58
N GLU A 171 13.41 6.87 -22.06
CA GLU A 171 12.50 6.98 -23.20
C GLU A 171 11.41 8.02 -22.94
N LEU A 172 10.70 7.91 -21.81
CA LEU A 172 9.66 8.86 -21.43
C LEU A 172 10.17 10.30 -21.33
N SER A 173 11.37 10.49 -20.78
CA SER A 173 11.99 11.82 -20.68
C SER A 173 12.33 12.42 -22.03
N GLN A 174 12.82 11.62 -22.97
CA GLN A 174 13.11 12.04 -24.34
C GLN A 174 11.85 12.44 -25.11
N GLU A 175 10.72 11.78 -24.81
CA GLU A 175 9.40 12.11 -25.36
C GLU A 175 8.75 13.33 -24.67
N GLY A 176 9.39 13.91 -23.65
CA GLY A 176 8.87 15.05 -22.88
C GLY A 176 7.80 14.68 -21.86
N HIS A 177 7.64 13.41 -21.55
CA HIS A 177 6.72 12.92 -20.54
C HIS A 177 7.31 13.00 -19.14
N ARG A 178 6.43 12.96 -18.11
CA ARG A 178 6.80 12.90 -16.70
C ARG A 178 6.26 11.61 -16.11
N ALA A 179 7.06 10.97 -15.25
CA ALA A 179 6.71 9.74 -14.59
C ALA A 179 6.67 9.90 -13.06
N LEU A 180 5.82 9.12 -12.40
CA LEU A 180 5.81 8.94 -10.95
C LEU A 180 6.26 7.52 -10.65
N VAL A 181 7.31 7.39 -9.87
CA VAL A 181 7.85 6.09 -9.43
C VAL A 181 7.53 5.87 -7.97
N PHE A 182 6.86 4.76 -7.66
CA PHE A 182 6.47 4.42 -6.30
C PHE A 182 7.14 3.13 -5.84
N SER A 183 7.65 3.14 -4.62
CA SER A 183 8.08 1.94 -3.92
C SER A 183 7.70 2.02 -2.45
N GLN A 184 7.38 0.88 -1.84
CA GLN A 184 7.18 0.79 -0.39
C GLN A 184 8.51 0.74 0.38
N PHE A 185 9.64 0.53 -0.31
CA PHE A 185 10.97 0.42 0.30
C PHE A 185 11.81 1.65 -0.04
N THR A 186 12.01 2.52 0.94
CA THR A 186 12.84 3.74 0.78
C THR A 186 14.28 3.40 0.43
N GLY A 187 14.84 2.29 0.97
CA GLY A 187 16.17 1.81 0.58
C GLY A 187 16.26 1.50 -0.92
N PHE A 188 15.22 0.90 -1.53
CA PHE A 188 15.20 0.68 -2.96
C PHE A 188 15.12 2.00 -3.75
N LEU A 189 14.31 2.95 -3.29
CA LEU A 189 14.27 4.29 -3.90
C LEU A 189 15.64 4.98 -3.82
N SER A 190 16.42 4.76 -2.78
CA SER A 190 17.79 5.29 -2.69
C SER A 190 18.72 4.69 -3.75
N ILE A 191 18.59 3.39 -4.07
CA ILE A 191 19.33 2.75 -5.16
C ILE A 191 18.89 3.33 -6.51
N VAL A 192 17.59 3.48 -6.73
CA VAL A 192 17.05 4.11 -7.95
C VAL A 192 17.59 5.54 -8.09
N ARG A 193 17.54 6.33 -7.00
CA ARG A 193 18.05 7.71 -6.98
C ARG A 193 19.52 7.79 -7.40
N ALA A 194 20.37 6.96 -6.80
CA ALA A 194 21.78 6.94 -7.13
C ALA A 194 22.03 6.61 -8.63
N ARG A 195 21.21 5.75 -9.21
CA ARG A 195 21.28 5.41 -10.63
C ARG A 195 20.81 6.57 -11.52
N LEU A 196 19.72 7.26 -11.16
CA LEU A 196 19.23 8.42 -11.90
C LEU A 196 20.26 9.56 -11.89
N GLU A 197 20.94 9.79 -10.77
CA GLU A 197 22.03 10.74 -10.63
C GLU A 197 23.21 10.39 -11.56
N ALA A 198 23.58 9.11 -11.61
CA ALA A 198 24.66 8.64 -12.49
C ALA A 198 24.34 8.78 -13.99
N GLU A 199 23.07 8.65 -14.36
CA GLU A 199 22.59 8.82 -15.75
C GLU A 199 22.21 10.28 -16.09
N GLY A 200 22.32 11.21 -15.13
CA GLY A 200 21.98 12.62 -15.32
C GLY A 200 20.49 12.89 -15.51
N ILE A 201 19.62 12.00 -15.07
CA ILE A 201 18.16 12.15 -15.13
C ILE A 201 17.69 13.01 -13.97
N ALA A 202 17.05 14.14 -14.26
CA ALA A 202 16.49 15.03 -13.24
C ALA A 202 15.28 14.37 -12.57
N TYR A 203 15.21 14.48 -11.23
CA TYR A 203 14.11 13.91 -10.44
C TYR A 203 13.82 14.76 -9.21
N GLU A 204 12.62 14.60 -8.67
CA GLU A 204 12.23 15.05 -7.33
C GLU A 204 11.99 13.83 -6.43
N TYR A 205 12.39 13.92 -5.17
CA TYR A 205 12.31 12.81 -4.21
C TYR A 205 11.44 13.17 -3.01
N LEU A 206 10.51 12.29 -2.68
CA LEU A 206 9.64 12.45 -1.51
C LEU A 206 9.54 11.13 -0.73
N ASP A 207 9.84 11.18 0.56
CA ASP A 207 9.60 10.09 1.49
C ASP A 207 9.16 10.59 2.88
N GLY A 208 9.00 9.68 3.84
CA GLY A 208 8.58 10.02 5.20
C GLY A 208 9.57 10.89 6.00
N SER A 209 10.78 11.08 5.52
CA SER A 209 11.80 11.95 6.14
C SER A 209 11.82 13.37 5.57
N THR A 210 11.14 13.59 4.42
CA THR A 210 11.07 14.90 3.76
C THR A 210 10.42 15.92 4.67
N ARG A 211 11.09 17.00 4.95
CA ARG A 211 10.59 18.15 5.75
C ARG A 211 10.37 19.33 4.80
N ASN A 212 9.31 20.10 5.07
CA ASN A 212 9.07 21.38 4.38
C ASN A 212 10.13 22.40 4.74
#